data_dba80f6007a304e12f07d28566d46b92
#
_entry.id   dba80f6007a304e12f07d28566d46b92
#
_cell.length_a   1.000
_cell.length_b   1.000
_cell.length_c   1.000
_cell.angle_alpha   90.00
_cell.angle_beta   90.00
_cell.angle_gamma   90.00
#
_symmetry.space_group_name_H-M   'P 1'
#
loop_
_entity.id
_entity.type
_entity.pdbx_description
1 polymer ?
#
loop_
_entity_poly.entity_id
_entity_poly.type
_entity_poly.pdbx_seq_one_letter_code
_entity_poly.pdbx_strand_id
1 'polypeptide(L)'
;KDGWRDSWMNFQIPYNYKRSVENGLDPAHNEFVHPTHGFSGENAEYKVNDLRWVGDPEWGVGFFTKFKSPGSSDSDFARMKQATDSREAGTGVIGPNGIWTYIRFAPDKKMHQYMWEAPIDDRTTNIFFMNMRSTFLEPEMDQKVNDRNWMIAEQDIKVLSELDPPLTPPTNTKEFMVPADEPILRYRRKLKEWEQRGWRIDMAELNRTGRRVAYAVPGPERRHRRSSGGGR
;
A
#
# COMPACT_ATOMS: atom_id res chain seq x y z
N LYS A 1 -8.13 -15.71 -14.44
CA LYS A 1 -8.55 -15.00 -15.68
C LYS A 1 -7.48 -15.26 -16.74
N ASP A 2 -7.93 -15.56 -17.96
CA ASP A 2 -7.02 -15.75 -19.08
C ASP A 2 -6.15 -14.50 -19.27
N GLY A 3 -4.86 -14.69 -19.49
CA GLY A 3 -3.88 -13.61 -19.69
C GLY A 3 -3.40 -12.90 -18.41
N TRP A 4 -3.72 -13.42 -17.23
CA TRP A 4 -3.25 -12.89 -15.95
C TRP A 4 -2.72 -14.00 -15.06
N ARG A 5 -1.66 -13.68 -14.30
CA ARG A 5 -1.10 -14.52 -13.26
C ARG A 5 -0.92 -13.73 -11.98
N ASP A 6 -1.16 -14.36 -10.84
CA ASP A 6 -0.93 -13.79 -9.52
C ASP A 6 0.16 -14.54 -8.77
N SER A 7 0.82 -13.83 -7.88
CA SER A 7 1.71 -14.37 -6.87
C SER A 7 1.50 -13.64 -5.55
N TRP A 8 1.81 -14.32 -4.44
CA TRP A 8 1.51 -13.85 -3.10
C TRP A 8 2.76 -13.83 -2.23
N MET A 9 2.81 -12.84 -1.35
CA MET A 9 3.81 -12.73 -0.30
C MET A 9 3.11 -12.40 1.02
N ASN A 10 3.69 -12.85 2.12
CA ASN A 10 3.27 -12.46 3.47
C ASN A 10 4.53 -12.20 4.28
N PHE A 11 4.65 -11.00 4.86
CA PHE A 11 5.82 -10.59 5.62
C PHE A 11 5.45 -9.52 6.64
N GLN A 12 6.32 -9.34 7.63
CA GLN A 12 6.17 -8.30 8.64
C GLN A 12 7.13 -7.14 8.36
N ILE A 13 6.66 -5.94 8.66
CA ILE A 13 7.43 -4.69 8.60
C ILE A 13 7.52 -4.07 10.00
N PRO A 14 8.68 -3.46 10.36
CA PRO A 14 8.94 -2.94 11.71
C PRO A 14 8.46 -1.50 11.90
N TYR A 15 7.30 -1.15 11.36
CA TYR A 15 6.68 0.18 11.51
C TYR A 15 5.16 0.12 11.41
N ASN A 16 4.52 1.23 11.77
CA ASN A 16 3.07 1.36 11.79
C ASN A 16 2.49 1.33 10.36
N TYR A 17 1.35 0.67 10.19
CA TYR A 17 0.67 0.54 8.90
C TYR A 17 0.38 1.87 8.20
N LYS A 18 0.08 2.95 8.96
CA LYS A 18 -0.17 4.26 8.35
C LYS A 18 1.06 4.80 7.63
N ARG A 19 2.27 4.56 8.17
CA ARG A 19 3.52 4.94 7.49
C ARG A 19 3.70 4.18 6.18
N SER A 20 3.37 2.89 6.17
CA SER A 20 3.38 2.08 4.97
C SER A 20 2.38 2.58 3.92
N VAL A 21 1.15 2.84 4.33
CA VAL A 21 0.10 3.38 3.44
C VAL A 21 0.50 4.75 2.90
N GLU A 22 1.03 5.64 3.74
CA GLU A 22 1.48 6.97 3.33
C GLU A 22 2.62 6.89 2.32
N ASN A 23 3.59 6.00 2.52
CA ASN A 23 4.66 5.74 1.56
C ASN A 23 4.11 5.25 0.20
N GLY A 24 3.18 4.30 0.22
CA GLY A 24 2.54 3.81 -1.01
C GLY A 24 1.73 4.87 -1.77
N LEU A 25 1.34 5.96 -1.10
CA LEU A 25 0.63 7.09 -1.69
C LEU A 25 1.56 8.23 -2.13
N ASP A 26 2.82 8.23 -1.70
CA ASP A 26 3.79 9.25 -2.10
C ASP A 26 4.30 9.00 -3.53
N PRO A 27 3.97 9.86 -4.51
CA PRO A 27 4.45 9.66 -5.87
C PRO A 27 5.92 9.99 -6.06
N ALA A 28 6.52 10.75 -5.14
CA ALA A 28 7.89 11.26 -5.28
C ALA A 28 8.96 10.34 -4.69
N HIS A 29 8.61 9.49 -3.70
CA HIS A 29 9.59 8.63 -3.03
C HIS A 29 10.37 7.71 -3.98
N ASN A 30 9.76 7.33 -5.12
CA ASN A 30 10.37 6.41 -6.09
C ASN A 30 11.76 6.86 -6.56
N GLU A 31 11.97 8.17 -6.78
CA GLU A 31 13.27 8.69 -7.20
C GLU A 31 14.34 8.46 -6.13
N PHE A 32 14.00 8.68 -4.86
CA PHE A 32 14.97 8.75 -3.78
C PHE A 32 15.14 7.41 -3.05
N VAL A 33 14.16 6.52 -3.12
CA VAL A 33 14.14 5.27 -2.35
C VAL A 33 14.43 4.04 -3.22
N HIS A 34 14.07 4.06 -4.52
CA HIS A 34 14.09 2.85 -5.34
C HIS A 34 15.12 2.83 -6.47
N PRO A 35 16.42 2.64 -6.19
CA PRO A 35 17.42 2.40 -7.24
C PRO A 35 17.09 1.14 -8.06
N THR A 36 16.42 0.13 -7.47
CA THR A 36 15.92 -1.04 -8.18
C THR A 36 14.92 -0.70 -9.30
N HIS A 37 14.25 0.45 -9.19
CA HIS A 37 13.44 1.00 -10.27
C HIS A 37 14.25 1.74 -11.34
N GLY A 38 15.57 1.85 -11.16
CA GLY A 38 16.49 2.53 -12.08
C GLY A 38 16.56 4.04 -11.91
N PHE A 39 15.97 4.58 -10.84
CA PHE A 39 16.11 5.98 -10.47
C PHE A 39 17.50 6.27 -9.90
N SER A 40 17.98 7.53 -10.07
CA SER A 40 19.33 7.94 -9.63
C SER A 40 19.43 8.21 -8.14
N GLY A 41 18.34 8.65 -7.52
CA GLY A 41 18.33 9.18 -6.16
C GLY A 41 18.87 10.61 -6.03
N GLU A 42 19.25 11.23 -7.15
CA GLU A 42 19.97 12.52 -7.17
C GLU A 42 19.16 13.65 -7.83
N ASN A 43 18.01 13.32 -8.42
CA ASN A 43 17.21 14.31 -9.13
C ASN A 43 16.35 15.14 -8.17
N ALA A 44 16.94 16.17 -7.55
CA ALA A 44 16.26 17.09 -6.64
C ALA A 44 15.04 17.82 -7.28
N GLU A 45 14.99 17.89 -8.61
CA GLU A 45 13.89 18.49 -9.35
C GLU A 45 12.80 17.46 -9.76
N TYR A 46 12.93 16.22 -9.29
CA TYR A 46 11.94 15.19 -9.61
C TYR A 46 10.56 15.57 -9.11
N LYS A 47 9.61 15.56 -10.02
CA LYS A 47 8.20 15.90 -9.77
C LYS A 47 7.30 14.91 -10.47
N VAL A 48 6.21 14.59 -9.80
CA VAL A 48 5.08 13.87 -10.38
C VAL A 48 3.90 14.82 -10.37
N ASN A 49 3.51 15.28 -11.58
CA ASN A 49 2.46 16.27 -11.77
C ASN A 49 1.20 15.61 -12.33
N ASP A 50 0.14 16.42 -12.49
CA ASP A 50 -1.08 16.05 -13.20
C ASP A 50 -1.76 14.79 -12.64
N LEU A 51 -1.90 14.74 -11.31
CA LEU A 51 -2.60 13.66 -10.62
C LEU A 51 -4.08 13.66 -11.02
N ARG A 52 -4.49 12.66 -11.77
CA ARG A 52 -5.90 12.43 -12.09
C ARG A 52 -6.53 11.61 -10.97
N TRP A 53 -7.31 12.28 -10.14
CA TRP A 53 -7.96 11.68 -8.98
C TRP A 53 -9.00 10.64 -9.37
N VAL A 54 -9.00 9.53 -8.62
CA VAL A 54 -9.94 8.42 -8.74
C VAL A 54 -10.26 7.90 -7.35
N GLY A 55 -11.22 7.00 -7.25
CA GLY A 55 -11.59 6.32 -6.04
C GLY A 55 -13.08 6.43 -5.76
N ASP A 56 -13.53 5.63 -4.83
CA ASP A 56 -14.90 5.66 -4.31
C ASP A 56 -14.96 6.64 -3.14
N PRO A 57 -15.92 7.58 -3.11
CA PRO A 57 -16.05 8.55 -2.02
C PRO A 57 -16.22 7.91 -0.63
N GLU A 58 -16.79 6.70 -0.58
CA GLU A 58 -17.00 5.95 0.66
C GLU A 58 -15.77 5.14 1.08
N TRP A 59 -15.08 4.51 0.11
CA TRP A 59 -14.11 3.43 0.36
C TRP A 59 -12.66 3.81 0.14
N GLY A 60 -12.37 4.93 -0.50
CA GLY A 60 -10.99 5.28 -0.70
C GLY A 60 -10.73 6.50 -1.54
N VAL A 61 -9.46 6.76 -1.71
CA VAL A 61 -8.92 7.80 -2.57
C VAL A 61 -7.71 7.25 -3.30
N GLY A 62 -7.54 7.66 -4.55
CA GLY A 62 -6.39 7.30 -5.34
C GLY A 62 -6.19 8.26 -6.49
N PHE A 63 -5.14 8.03 -7.25
CA PHE A 63 -4.84 8.81 -8.42
C PHE A 63 -4.15 7.98 -9.49
N PHE A 64 -4.23 8.44 -10.72
CA PHE A 64 -3.37 8.06 -11.83
C PHE A 64 -2.53 9.24 -12.27
N THR A 65 -1.35 8.94 -12.78
CA THR A 65 -0.43 9.93 -13.31
C THR A 65 0.39 9.36 -14.45
N LYS A 66 1.05 10.26 -15.19
CA LYS A 66 2.09 9.93 -16.15
C LYS A 66 3.38 10.61 -15.71
N PHE A 67 4.45 9.85 -15.71
CA PHE A 67 5.73 10.34 -15.22
C PHE A 67 6.90 9.78 -16.03
N LYS A 68 8.02 10.48 -15.97
CA LYS A 68 9.29 10.00 -16.52
C LYS A 68 9.77 8.81 -15.72
N SER A 69 10.02 7.70 -16.38
CA SER A 69 10.47 6.48 -15.76
C SER A 69 11.70 5.94 -16.48
N PRO A 70 12.79 5.63 -15.74
CA PRO A 70 13.94 4.95 -16.30
C PRO A 70 13.59 3.53 -16.73
N GLY A 71 14.44 2.95 -17.57
CA GLY A 71 14.38 1.52 -17.90
C GLY A 71 14.81 0.65 -16.72
N SER A 72 14.69 -0.66 -16.88
CA SER A 72 15.27 -1.62 -15.95
C SER A 72 16.68 -1.99 -16.39
N SER A 73 17.62 -2.00 -15.45
CA SER A 73 18.97 -2.55 -15.64
C SER A 73 19.00 -4.08 -15.51
N ASP A 74 17.96 -4.67 -14.91
CA ASP A 74 17.80 -6.11 -14.79
C ASP A 74 17.41 -6.70 -16.16
N SER A 75 18.20 -7.66 -16.67
CA SER A 75 18.03 -8.24 -18.00
C SER A 75 16.67 -8.92 -18.19
N ASP A 76 16.14 -9.57 -17.15
CA ASP A 76 14.84 -10.24 -17.22
C ASP A 76 13.69 -9.25 -17.32
N PHE A 77 13.80 -8.11 -16.63
CA PHE A 77 12.78 -7.07 -16.61
C PHE A 77 12.98 -5.97 -17.65
N ALA A 78 14.14 -5.87 -18.30
CA ALA A 78 14.42 -4.86 -19.34
C ALA A 78 13.43 -4.94 -20.50
N ARG A 79 13.00 -6.13 -20.89
CA ARG A 79 11.99 -6.35 -21.95
C ARG A 79 10.61 -5.81 -21.58
N MET A 80 10.31 -5.75 -20.27
CA MET A 80 9.05 -5.24 -19.77
C MET A 80 9.11 -3.73 -19.52
N LYS A 81 10.21 -3.26 -18.95
CA LYS A 81 10.38 -1.87 -18.51
C LYS A 81 11.47 -1.15 -19.29
N GLN A 82 11.09 -0.54 -20.40
CA GLN A 82 11.94 0.40 -21.13
C GLN A 82 11.81 1.82 -20.55
N ALA A 83 12.86 2.64 -20.74
CA ALA A 83 12.80 4.05 -20.37
C ALA A 83 11.71 4.77 -21.18
N THR A 84 11.00 5.68 -20.55
CA THR A 84 9.94 6.47 -21.18
C THR A 84 9.70 7.76 -20.41
N ASP A 85 9.31 8.80 -21.11
CA ASP A 85 8.91 10.08 -20.51
C ASP A 85 7.45 10.09 -20.05
N SER A 86 6.68 9.05 -20.35
CA SER A 86 5.25 8.99 -20.07
C SER A 86 4.78 7.61 -19.65
N ARG A 87 5.25 7.14 -18.49
CA ARG A 87 4.73 5.91 -17.88
C ARG A 87 3.45 6.20 -17.11
N GLU A 88 2.41 5.44 -17.40
CA GLU A 88 1.17 5.51 -16.63
C GLU A 88 1.27 4.60 -15.39
N ALA A 89 1.01 5.17 -14.25
CA ALA A 89 0.82 4.44 -13.00
C ALA A 89 -0.29 5.08 -12.16
N GLY A 90 -0.81 4.32 -11.22
CA GLY A 90 -1.77 4.79 -10.26
C GLY A 90 -1.61 4.06 -8.94
N THR A 91 -2.02 4.70 -7.88
CA THR A 91 -2.09 4.12 -6.54
C THR A 91 -3.26 4.71 -5.77
N GLY A 92 -3.66 4.01 -4.74
CA GLY A 92 -4.73 4.50 -3.88
C GLY A 92 -5.05 3.53 -2.76
N VAL A 93 -5.99 3.92 -1.92
CA VAL A 93 -6.42 3.13 -0.78
C VAL A 93 -7.84 2.60 -0.95
N ILE A 94 -8.08 1.46 -0.34
CA ILE A 94 -9.40 0.84 -0.15
C ILE A 94 -9.56 0.62 1.35
N GLY A 95 -10.43 1.39 1.98
CA GLY A 95 -10.52 1.42 3.44
C GLY A 95 -9.26 1.99 4.09
N PRO A 96 -9.10 1.82 5.41
CA PRO A 96 -8.01 2.46 6.16
C PRO A 96 -6.64 1.80 5.93
N ASN A 97 -6.58 0.58 5.42
CA ASN A 97 -5.38 -0.24 5.42
C ASN A 97 -5.19 -1.11 4.18
N GLY A 98 -5.96 -0.90 3.14
CA GLY A 98 -5.76 -1.55 1.85
C GLY A 98 -5.13 -0.59 0.85
N ILE A 99 -4.09 -1.01 0.15
CA ILE A 99 -3.45 -0.26 -0.93
C ILE A 99 -3.61 -1.02 -2.23
N TRP A 100 -3.85 -0.29 -3.30
CA TRP A 100 -3.72 -0.81 -4.65
C TRP A 100 -2.71 0.00 -5.43
N THR A 101 -1.95 -0.65 -6.29
CA THR A 101 -1.06 -0.01 -7.26
C THR A 101 -1.32 -0.60 -8.63
N TYR A 102 -1.34 0.25 -9.64
CA TYR A 102 -1.44 -0.11 -11.03
C TYR A 102 -0.27 0.47 -11.80
N ILE A 103 0.39 -0.35 -12.61
CA ILE A 103 1.51 0.08 -13.45
C ILE A 103 1.28 -0.45 -14.86
N ARG A 104 1.32 0.46 -15.84
CA ARG A 104 1.25 0.13 -17.25
C ARG A 104 2.62 0.27 -17.89
N PHE A 105 3.31 -0.83 -18.07
CA PHE A 105 4.64 -0.86 -18.69
C PHE A 105 4.59 -0.70 -20.21
N ALA A 106 3.58 -1.29 -20.86
CA ALA A 106 3.25 -1.22 -22.27
C ALA A 106 1.73 -1.39 -22.44
N PRO A 107 1.17 -1.20 -23.64
CA PRO A 107 -0.27 -1.38 -23.86
C PRO A 107 -0.82 -2.74 -23.40
N ASP A 108 -0.03 -3.79 -23.59
CA ASP A 108 -0.34 -5.18 -23.26
C ASP A 108 0.32 -5.65 -21.95
N LYS A 109 1.22 -4.87 -21.33
CA LYS A 109 1.98 -5.25 -20.13
C LYS A 109 1.57 -4.41 -18.93
N LYS A 110 0.84 -5.02 -18.04
CA LYS A 110 0.24 -4.37 -16.86
C LYS A 110 0.54 -5.17 -15.60
N MET A 111 0.59 -4.47 -14.50
CA MET A 111 0.71 -5.02 -13.17
C MET A 111 -0.29 -4.34 -12.24
N HIS A 112 -0.98 -5.13 -11.46
CA HIS A 112 -1.79 -4.68 -10.32
C HIS A 112 -1.21 -5.29 -9.06
N GLN A 113 -1.01 -4.47 -8.06
CA GLN A 113 -0.57 -4.90 -6.75
C GLN A 113 -1.61 -4.48 -5.72
N TYR A 114 -1.86 -5.36 -4.77
CA TYR A 114 -2.73 -5.10 -3.64
C TYR A 114 -2.00 -5.48 -2.37
N MET A 115 -2.01 -4.59 -1.41
CA MET A 115 -1.45 -4.81 -0.08
C MET A 115 -2.54 -4.58 0.96
N TRP A 116 -2.64 -5.50 1.90
CA TRP A 116 -3.46 -5.34 3.09
C TRP A 116 -2.54 -5.25 4.28
N GLU A 117 -2.59 -4.10 4.92
CA GLU A 117 -1.75 -3.69 6.03
C GLU A 117 -2.43 -4.07 7.34
N ALA A 118 -2.09 -5.23 7.90
CA ALA A 118 -2.69 -5.74 9.12
C ALA A 118 -1.84 -5.35 10.34
N PRO A 119 -2.19 -4.30 11.10
CA PRO A 119 -1.40 -3.89 12.26
C PRO A 119 -1.42 -4.97 13.35
N ILE A 120 -0.22 -5.33 13.83
CA ILE A 120 -0.02 -6.22 14.99
C ILE A 120 0.01 -5.37 16.26
N ASP A 121 0.74 -4.27 16.21
CA ASP A 121 0.83 -3.26 17.26
C ASP A 121 1.19 -1.88 16.64
N ASP A 122 1.57 -0.92 17.47
CA ASP A 122 1.91 0.44 17.03
C ASP A 122 3.15 0.51 16.15
N ARG A 123 4.00 -0.51 16.16
CA ARG A 123 5.31 -0.53 15.51
C ARG A 123 5.51 -1.73 14.56
N THR A 124 4.53 -2.59 14.44
CA THR A 124 4.65 -3.81 13.66
C THR A 124 3.38 -4.01 12.83
N THR A 125 3.55 -4.24 11.55
CA THR A 125 2.46 -4.51 10.63
C THR A 125 2.74 -5.78 9.85
N ASN A 126 1.75 -6.63 9.67
CA ASN A 126 1.82 -7.76 8.76
C ASN A 126 1.24 -7.37 7.41
N ILE A 127 1.98 -7.63 6.34
CA ILE A 127 1.58 -7.31 4.96
C ILE A 127 1.13 -8.58 4.25
N PHE A 128 -0.09 -8.55 3.74
CA PHE A 128 -0.57 -9.51 2.75
C PHE A 128 -0.48 -8.86 1.39
N PHE A 129 0.46 -9.30 0.58
CA PHE A 129 0.76 -8.71 -0.71
C PHE A 129 0.38 -9.65 -1.84
N MET A 130 -0.45 -9.16 -2.75
CA MET A 130 -0.80 -9.84 -3.99
C MET A 130 -0.30 -9.04 -5.18
N ASN A 131 0.42 -9.71 -6.07
CA ASN A 131 0.89 -9.15 -7.33
C ASN A 131 0.21 -9.87 -8.49
N MET A 132 -0.59 -9.14 -9.27
CA MET A 132 -1.24 -9.63 -10.48
C MET A 132 -0.56 -9.01 -11.69
N ARG A 133 -0.23 -9.83 -12.69
CA ARG A 133 0.52 -9.39 -13.87
C ARG A 133 -0.01 -10.00 -15.15
N SER A 134 0.07 -9.26 -16.25
CA SER A 134 -0.28 -9.72 -17.60
C SER A 134 0.95 -10.07 -18.46
N THR A 135 2.11 -10.23 -17.82
CA THR A 135 3.38 -10.62 -18.43
C THR A 135 4.14 -11.53 -17.48
N PHE A 136 5.12 -12.30 -17.98
CA PHE A 136 5.80 -13.32 -17.18
C PHE A 136 4.79 -14.28 -16.54
N LEU A 137 3.96 -14.90 -17.40
CA LEU A 137 2.86 -15.75 -16.97
C LEU A 137 3.31 -17.15 -16.58
N GLU A 138 4.55 -17.50 -16.87
CA GLU A 138 5.17 -18.79 -16.55
C GLU A 138 5.26 -18.95 -15.03
N PRO A 139 4.93 -20.15 -14.48
CA PRO A 139 5.03 -20.43 -13.04
C PRO A 139 6.42 -20.19 -12.45
N GLU A 140 7.45 -20.43 -13.24
CA GLU A 140 8.85 -20.26 -12.85
C GLU A 140 9.23 -18.80 -12.57
N MET A 141 8.45 -17.87 -13.11
CA MET A 141 8.64 -16.43 -12.90
C MET A 141 8.07 -15.94 -11.56
N ASP A 142 7.22 -16.72 -10.87
CA ASP A 142 6.61 -16.27 -9.62
C ASP A 142 7.66 -15.94 -8.56
N GLN A 143 8.64 -16.81 -8.38
CA GLN A 143 9.71 -16.60 -7.41
C GLN A 143 10.54 -15.36 -7.77
N LYS A 144 10.95 -15.21 -9.02
CA LYS A 144 11.72 -14.04 -9.47
C LYS A 144 10.96 -12.72 -9.27
N VAL A 145 9.67 -12.72 -9.56
CA VAL A 145 8.81 -11.54 -9.36
C VAL A 145 8.67 -11.23 -7.87
N ASN A 146 8.48 -12.24 -7.02
CA ASN A 146 8.42 -12.07 -5.58
C ASN A 146 9.75 -11.59 -5.00
N ASP A 147 10.87 -12.16 -5.42
CA ASP A 147 12.22 -11.72 -4.99
C ASP A 147 12.46 -10.25 -5.34
N ARG A 148 12.04 -9.83 -6.54
CA ARG A 148 12.13 -8.43 -6.93
C ARG A 148 11.20 -7.54 -6.10
N ASN A 149 9.98 -7.95 -5.83
CA ASN A 149 9.05 -7.21 -4.97
C ASN A 149 9.60 -7.10 -3.54
N TRP A 150 10.22 -8.17 -3.04
CA TRP A 150 10.88 -8.16 -1.74
C TRP A 150 12.04 -7.15 -1.69
N MET A 151 12.89 -7.14 -2.71
CA MET A 151 14.01 -6.20 -2.84
C MET A 151 13.52 -4.73 -2.81
N ILE A 152 12.37 -4.44 -3.42
CA ILE A 152 11.75 -3.12 -3.39
C ILE A 152 11.23 -2.82 -1.98
N ALA A 153 10.53 -3.77 -1.35
CA ALA A 153 10.03 -3.61 0.01
C ALA A 153 11.16 -3.39 1.04
N GLU A 154 12.31 -4.05 0.88
CA GLU A 154 13.48 -3.83 1.74
C GLU A 154 14.02 -2.39 1.66
N GLN A 155 13.93 -1.74 0.50
CA GLN A 155 14.32 -0.35 0.32
C GLN A 155 13.39 0.58 1.11
N ASP A 156 12.08 0.34 1.06
CA ASP A 156 11.11 1.07 1.87
C ASP A 156 11.31 0.81 3.37
N ILE A 157 11.49 -0.44 3.75
CA ILE A 157 11.72 -0.84 5.15
C ILE A 157 12.92 -0.09 5.74
N LYS A 158 14.01 0.02 4.99
CA LYS A 158 15.21 0.72 5.43
C LYS A 158 14.96 2.18 5.77
N VAL A 159 14.13 2.87 4.99
CA VAL A 159 13.82 4.29 5.21
C VAL A 159 12.77 4.46 6.30
N LEU A 160 11.67 3.69 6.21
CA LEU A 160 10.52 3.88 7.09
C LEU A 160 10.76 3.42 8.52
N SER A 161 11.66 2.45 8.73
CA SER A 161 12.02 2.00 10.08
C SER A 161 12.77 3.04 10.90
N GLU A 162 13.36 4.04 10.24
CA GLU A 162 14.11 5.12 10.89
C GLU A 162 13.31 6.42 11.08
N LEU A 163 12.01 6.41 10.72
CA LEU A 163 11.17 7.60 10.88
C LEU A 163 10.98 7.97 12.36
N ASP A 164 11.16 9.25 12.66
CA ASP A 164 10.85 9.86 13.96
C ASP A 164 9.90 11.06 13.79
N PRO A 165 8.71 11.04 14.37
CA PRO A 165 8.14 9.97 15.19
C PRO A 165 7.71 8.74 14.36
N PRO A 166 7.76 7.53 14.95
CA PRO A 166 7.38 6.29 14.24
C PRO A 166 5.89 6.21 13.92
N LEU A 167 5.06 6.88 14.71
CA LEU A 167 3.62 7.01 14.43
C LEU A 167 3.34 8.28 13.63
N THR A 168 2.39 8.19 12.71
CA THR A 168 1.88 9.37 12.02
C THR A 168 1.33 10.36 13.04
N PRO A 169 1.82 11.61 13.07
CA PRO A 169 1.32 12.62 13.99
C PRO A 169 -0.18 12.89 13.83
N PRO A 170 -0.88 13.21 14.91
CA PRO A 170 -2.33 13.47 14.86
C PRO A 170 -2.69 14.74 14.08
N THR A 171 -1.71 15.61 13.84
CA THR A 171 -1.87 16.85 13.09
C THR A 171 -0.74 17.04 12.10
N ASN A 172 -1.02 17.70 10.96
CA ASN A 172 -0.01 17.98 9.93
C ASN A 172 1.01 19.06 10.35
N THR A 173 0.81 19.71 11.51
CA THR A 173 1.75 20.73 12.03
C THR A 173 3.06 20.16 12.59
N LYS A 174 3.15 18.84 12.68
CA LYS A 174 4.35 18.13 13.17
C LYS A 174 5.27 17.64 12.05
N GLU A 175 4.85 17.81 10.81
CA GLU A 175 5.59 17.39 9.63
C GLU A 175 5.57 18.50 8.59
N PHE A 176 6.65 18.62 7.84
CA PHE A 176 6.71 19.55 6.71
C PHE A 176 6.10 18.88 5.49
N MET A 177 4.95 19.35 5.05
CA MET A 177 4.22 18.83 3.89
C MET A 177 4.54 19.65 2.65
N VAL A 178 4.80 18.97 1.55
CA VAL A 178 5.04 19.58 0.23
C VAL A 178 3.87 19.27 -0.72
N PRO A 179 3.77 19.96 -1.86
CA PRO A 179 2.66 19.70 -2.81
C PRO A 179 2.53 18.24 -3.26
N ALA A 180 3.62 17.49 -3.30
CA ALA A 180 3.61 16.05 -3.63
C ALA A 180 2.85 15.20 -2.60
N ASP A 181 2.69 15.70 -1.35
CA ASP A 181 2.00 14.99 -0.26
C ASP A 181 0.47 15.12 -0.31
N GLU A 182 -0.11 15.76 -1.32
CA GLU A 182 -1.57 15.89 -1.43
C GLU A 182 -2.31 14.55 -1.33
N PRO A 183 -1.82 13.41 -1.91
CA PRO A 183 -2.46 12.11 -1.71
C PRO A 183 -2.48 11.67 -0.25
N ILE A 184 -1.39 11.91 0.49
CA ILE A 184 -1.28 11.61 1.92
C ILE A 184 -2.26 12.44 2.72
N LEU A 185 -2.36 13.74 2.41
CA LEU A 185 -3.31 14.64 3.06
C LEU A 185 -4.77 14.22 2.83
N ARG A 186 -5.08 13.74 1.64
CA ARG A 186 -6.43 13.20 1.32
C ARG A 186 -6.70 11.92 2.10
N TYR A 187 -5.74 11.02 2.18
CA TYR A 187 -5.84 9.81 2.98
C TYR A 187 -6.06 10.14 4.47
N ARG A 188 -5.29 11.06 5.05
CA ARG A 188 -5.44 11.48 6.45
C ARG A 188 -6.83 12.11 6.72
N ARG A 189 -7.37 12.88 5.78
CA ARG A 189 -8.76 13.37 5.87
C ARG A 189 -9.75 12.23 5.86
N LYS A 190 -9.57 11.27 4.96
CA LYS A 190 -10.43 10.08 4.85
C LYS A 190 -10.38 9.22 6.11
N LEU A 191 -9.20 9.02 6.70
CA LEU A 191 -9.07 8.31 7.98
C LEU A 191 -9.92 8.96 9.10
N LYS A 192 -9.92 10.28 9.19
CA LYS A 192 -10.76 10.99 10.17
C LYS A 192 -12.25 10.79 9.92
N GLU A 193 -12.67 10.78 8.66
CA GLU A 193 -14.06 10.47 8.29
C GLU A 193 -14.46 9.06 8.71
N TRP A 194 -13.60 8.06 8.43
CA TRP A 194 -13.85 6.68 8.83
C TRP A 194 -13.84 6.50 10.35
N GLU A 195 -12.94 7.18 11.05
CA GLU A 195 -12.90 7.19 12.51
C GLU A 195 -14.21 7.75 13.11
N GLN A 196 -14.72 8.85 12.56
CA GLN A 196 -16.00 9.43 12.97
C GLN A 196 -17.19 8.48 12.72
N ARG A 197 -17.07 7.61 11.73
CA ARG A 197 -18.04 6.53 11.44
C ARG A 197 -17.84 5.27 12.29
N GLY A 198 -16.84 5.25 13.17
CA GLY A 198 -16.51 4.10 14.01
C GLY A 198 -15.66 3.02 13.33
N TRP A 199 -15.02 3.31 12.22
CA TRP A 199 -14.15 2.37 11.50
C TRP A 199 -12.69 2.49 11.94
N ARG A 200 -12.44 2.56 13.19
CA ARG A 200 -11.09 2.60 13.71
C ARG A 200 -10.75 1.36 14.52
N ILE A 201 -9.48 1.01 14.51
CA ILE A 201 -8.92 0.07 15.49
C ILE A 201 -8.55 0.90 16.72
N ASP A 202 -9.30 0.74 17.77
CA ASP A 202 -8.97 1.33 19.06
C ASP A 202 -8.04 0.38 19.84
N MET A 203 -6.73 0.60 19.69
CA MET A 203 -5.72 -0.20 20.34
C MET A 203 -5.75 -0.03 21.86
N ALA A 204 -6.11 1.14 22.36
CA ALA A 204 -6.24 1.37 23.81
C ALA A 204 -7.40 0.54 24.39
N GLU A 205 -8.55 0.56 23.72
CA GLU A 205 -9.69 -0.27 24.08
C GLU A 205 -9.37 -1.77 23.96
N LEU A 206 -8.71 -2.16 22.89
CA LEU A 206 -8.28 -3.55 22.65
C LEU A 206 -7.37 -4.05 23.78
N ASN A 207 -6.40 -3.25 24.20
CA ASN A 207 -5.48 -3.58 25.28
C ASN A 207 -6.20 -3.58 26.64
N ARG A 208 -7.09 -2.60 26.88
CA ARG A 208 -7.88 -2.49 28.11
C ARG A 208 -8.81 -3.70 28.32
N THR A 209 -9.41 -4.19 27.25
CA THR A 209 -10.34 -5.34 27.28
C THR A 209 -9.63 -6.69 27.24
N GLY A 210 -8.29 -6.71 27.26
CA GLY A 210 -7.49 -7.94 27.19
C GLY A 210 -7.68 -8.69 25.87
N ARG A 211 -7.90 -7.96 24.78
CA ARG A 211 -8.15 -8.49 23.43
C ARG A 211 -9.36 -9.43 23.33
N ARG A 212 -10.29 -9.32 24.27
CA ARG A 212 -11.51 -10.15 24.28
C ARG A 212 -12.63 -9.60 23.40
N VAL A 213 -12.35 -8.57 22.63
CA VAL A 213 -13.33 -8.01 21.69
C VAL A 213 -13.36 -8.90 20.46
N ALA A 214 -14.46 -9.61 20.27
CA ALA A 214 -14.70 -10.37 19.05
C ALA A 214 -15.12 -9.42 17.95
N TYR A 215 -14.24 -9.15 16.99
CA TYR A 215 -14.55 -8.37 15.79
C TYR A 215 -15.29 -9.20 14.72
N ALA A 216 -15.35 -10.51 14.89
CA ALA A 216 -16.14 -11.34 14.01
C ALA A 216 -17.61 -11.29 14.45
N VAL A 217 -18.44 -10.73 13.58
CA VAL A 217 -19.89 -10.85 13.73
C VAL A 217 -20.22 -12.36 13.58
N PRO A 218 -20.77 -13.02 14.61
CA PRO A 218 -21.14 -14.43 14.50
C PRO A 218 -22.08 -14.62 13.32
N GLY A 219 -21.85 -15.65 12.52
CA GLY A 219 -22.79 -16.04 11.46
C GLY A 219 -24.22 -16.23 12.04
N PRO A 220 -25.24 -16.14 11.18
CA PRO A 220 -26.64 -16.24 11.62
C PRO A 220 -26.90 -17.44 12.51
N GLU A 221 -26.34 -18.59 12.19
CA GLU A 221 -26.47 -19.82 12.97
C GLU A 221 -25.87 -19.76 14.39
N ARG A 222 -24.80 -18.99 14.59
CA ARG A 222 -24.19 -18.78 15.91
C ARG A 222 -24.97 -17.76 16.74
N ARG A 223 -25.72 -16.85 16.13
CA ARG A 223 -26.58 -15.90 16.85
C ARG A 223 -27.75 -16.63 17.53
N HIS A 224 -28.31 -17.63 16.86
CA HIS A 224 -29.43 -18.42 17.42
C HIS A 224 -29.03 -19.32 18.60
N ARG A 225 -27.77 -19.81 18.66
CA ARG A 225 -27.29 -20.62 19.79
C ARG A 225 -27.08 -19.86 21.09
N ARG A 226 -26.89 -18.51 21.03
CA ARG A 226 -26.72 -17.69 22.25
C ARG A 226 -28.05 -17.25 22.86
N SER A 227 -29.13 -17.19 22.10
CA SER A 227 -30.45 -16.85 22.63
C SER A 227 -31.16 -18.02 23.31
N SER A 228 -30.73 -19.27 23.08
CA SER A 228 -31.30 -20.47 23.72
C SER A 228 -30.52 -20.98 24.93
N GLY A 229 -29.43 -20.34 25.33
CA GLY A 229 -28.56 -20.75 26.47
C GLY A 229 -28.64 -19.86 27.70
N GLY A 230 -29.57 -18.93 27.78
CA GLY A 230 -29.78 -18.01 28.92
C GLY A 230 -30.90 -18.42 29.86
N GLY A 231 -30.85 -19.67 30.35
CA GLY A 231 -31.81 -20.14 31.33
C GLY A 231 -31.23 -21.29 32.15
N ARG A 232 -30.41 -20.92 33.14
CA ARG A 232 -30.29 -21.60 34.49
C ARG A 232 -29.43 -20.74 35.37
#